data_4dfadcd68819edee2d8526c4638408d4
#
_entry.id   4dfadcd68819edee2d8526c4638408d4
#
_cell.length_a   1.000
_cell.length_b   1.000
_cell.length_c   1.000
_cell.angle_alpha   90.00
_cell.angle_beta   90.00
_cell.angle_gamma   90.00
#
_symmetry.space_group_name_H-M   'P 1'
#
loop_
_entity.id
_entity.type
_entity.pdbx_description
1 polymer ?
#
loop_
_entity_poly.entity_id
_entity_poly.type
_entity_poly.pdbx_seq_one_letter_code
_entity_poly.pdbx_strand_id
1 'polypeptide(L)'
;IKWPPIFFPTQWLTAQYKYVVDAIPILSMLKNTVVFSVGVTVVSLFFDSMAAYAFSRMHFQGKNLIFGIILLTMMVPFQIIMIPLYIEEYKFKILDTYLGLILPRASSAYGIFMLTSFFENIPKSLDEAARIDGMKEKQIYSRIILPLAKPAFITLGIYHFMNNWNDLIYPMMLTSSVEKRTLSAGLAILVGSNSIKYGPTLAATVISIAPLMILFLFCQRF
;
A
#
# COMPACT_ATOMS: atom_id res chain seq x y z
N ILE A 1 36.29 -1.54 0.48
CA ILE A 1 36.16 -0.34 -0.35
C ILE A 1 37.58 0.13 -0.64
N LYS A 2 37.95 0.21 -1.93
CA LYS A 2 39.24 0.75 -2.33
C LYS A 2 39.17 2.27 -2.44
N TRP A 3 40.20 2.94 -2.01
CA TRP A 3 40.34 4.39 -2.18
C TRP A 3 41.48 4.68 -3.17
N PRO A 4 41.28 5.53 -4.18
CA PRO A 4 40.07 6.31 -4.53
C PRO A 4 38.96 5.44 -5.10
N PRO A 5 37.68 5.91 -4.99
CA PRO A 5 36.54 5.15 -5.49
C PRO A 5 36.59 4.99 -7.01
N ILE A 6 36.33 3.78 -7.47
CA ILE A 6 36.26 3.46 -8.91
C ILE A 6 34.79 3.73 -9.35
N PHE A 7 34.56 4.70 -10.25
CA PHE A 7 33.26 5.07 -10.73
C PHE A 7 32.65 4.03 -11.69
N PHE A 8 33.46 3.29 -12.41
CA PHE A 8 32.98 2.26 -13.32
C PHE A 8 33.48 0.89 -12.85
N PRO A 9 32.58 -0.11 -12.77
CA PRO A 9 32.97 -1.45 -12.35
C PRO A 9 33.96 -2.04 -13.35
N THR A 10 35.08 -2.52 -12.85
CA THR A 10 36.08 -3.25 -13.65
C THR A 10 35.71 -4.72 -13.86
N GLN A 11 34.79 -5.24 -13.03
CA GLN A 11 34.26 -6.60 -13.09
C GLN A 11 32.80 -6.62 -12.69
N TRP A 12 31.96 -7.32 -13.45
CA TRP A 12 30.54 -7.56 -13.13
C TRP A 12 30.45 -8.75 -12.17
N LEU A 13 30.33 -8.48 -10.88
CA LEU A 13 30.24 -9.50 -9.84
C LEU A 13 28.79 -9.93 -9.62
N THR A 14 28.34 -10.98 -10.31
CA THR A 14 26.99 -11.57 -10.13
C THR A 14 26.89 -12.46 -8.88
N ALA A 15 28.02 -12.80 -8.26
CA ALA A 15 28.09 -13.66 -7.08
C ALA A 15 27.24 -13.14 -5.90
N GLN A 16 27.09 -11.81 -5.76
CA GLN A 16 26.32 -11.20 -4.70
C GLN A 16 24.80 -11.47 -4.86
N TYR A 17 24.30 -11.47 -6.08
CA TYR A 17 22.92 -11.82 -6.38
C TYR A 17 22.64 -13.28 -6.06
N LYS A 18 23.54 -14.18 -6.46
CA LYS A 18 23.45 -15.59 -6.11
C LYS A 18 23.44 -15.80 -4.60
N TYR A 19 24.35 -15.13 -3.88
CA TYR A 19 24.39 -15.19 -2.42
C TYR A 19 23.04 -14.78 -1.79
N VAL A 20 22.42 -13.72 -2.27
CA VAL A 20 21.12 -13.26 -1.75
C VAL A 20 20.01 -14.28 -2.00
N VAL A 21 19.96 -14.85 -3.21
CA VAL A 21 18.95 -15.87 -3.58
C VAL A 21 19.13 -17.16 -2.76
N ASP A 22 20.38 -17.54 -2.45
CA ASP A 22 20.68 -18.73 -1.65
C ASP A 22 20.46 -18.48 -0.13
N ALA A 23 20.63 -17.23 0.34
CA ALA A 23 20.53 -16.88 1.76
C ALA A 23 19.12 -16.66 2.26
N ILE A 24 18.20 -16.19 1.41
CA ILE A 24 16.81 -15.92 1.77
C ILE A 24 15.84 -16.38 0.67
N PRO A 25 14.61 -16.81 1.00
CA PRO A 25 13.61 -17.23 0.01
C PRO A 25 13.01 -16.03 -0.72
N ILE A 26 13.83 -15.33 -1.52
CA ILE A 26 13.51 -14.02 -2.11
C ILE A 26 12.24 -14.06 -2.98
N LEU A 27 11.99 -15.16 -3.71
CA LEU A 27 10.79 -15.33 -4.54
C LEU A 27 9.52 -15.43 -3.69
N SER A 28 9.58 -16.13 -2.56
CA SER A 28 8.46 -16.20 -1.62
C SER A 28 8.19 -14.83 -0.99
N MET A 29 9.24 -14.13 -0.56
CA MET A 29 9.13 -12.78 0.00
C MET A 29 8.60 -11.77 -1.02
N LEU A 30 9.03 -11.86 -2.27
CA LEU A 30 8.52 -11.03 -3.37
C LEU A 30 7.02 -11.30 -3.60
N LYS A 31 6.62 -12.57 -3.68
CA LYS A 31 5.21 -12.97 -3.77
C LYS A 31 4.38 -12.39 -2.62
N ASN A 32 4.88 -12.50 -1.38
CA ASN A 32 4.19 -11.97 -0.21
C ASN A 32 4.02 -10.46 -0.28
N THR A 33 5.06 -9.75 -0.72
CA THR A 33 5.02 -8.29 -0.91
C THR A 33 3.99 -7.92 -1.97
N VAL A 34 3.94 -8.63 -3.09
CA VAL A 34 2.93 -8.41 -4.13
C VAL A 34 1.52 -8.67 -3.58
N VAL A 35 1.30 -9.80 -2.91
CA VAL A 35 -0.02 -10.13 -2.33
C VAL A 35 -0.46 -9.09 -1.31
N PHE A 36 0.44 -8.68 -0.43
CA PHE A 36 0.18 -7.65 0.57
C PHE A 36 -0.13 -6.31 -0.09
N SER A 37 0.77 -5.79 -0.94
CA SER A 37 0.63 -4.46 -1.53
C SER A 37 -0.57 -4.36 -2.47
N VAL A 38 -0.81 -5.36 -3.32
CA VAL A 38 -1.98 -5.40 -4.21
C VAL A 38 -3.26 -5.60 -3.40
N GLY A 39 -3.23 -6.53 -2.44
CA GLY A 39 -4.39 -6.83 -1.59
C GLY A 39 -4.87 -5.60 -0.82
N VAL A 40 -3.96 -4.90 -0.12
CA VAL A 40 -4.31 -3.65 0.57
C VAL A 40 -4.78 -2.60 -0.43
N THR A 41 -4.08 -2.41 -1.55
CA THR A 41 -4.46 -1.40 -2.55
C THR A 41 -5.89 -1.61 -3.06
N VAL A 42 -6.23 -2.83 -3.47
CA VAL A 42 -7.57 -3.13 -4.01
C VAL A 42 -8.65 -2.95 -2.95
N VAL A 43 -8.42 -3.49 -1.76
CA VAL A 43 -9.40 -3.44 -0.67
C VAL A 43 -9.59 -2.00 -0.17
N SER A 44 -8.49 -1.24 0.00
CA SER A 44 -8.58 0.17 0.39
C SER A 44 -9.29 1.01 -0.65
N LEU A 45 -8.94 0.90 -1.94
CA LEU A 45 -9.61 1.65 -3.00
C LEU A 45 -11.11 1.39 -3.01
N PHE A 46 -11.54 0.15 -2.76
CA PHE A 46 -12.95 -0.22 -2.69
C PHE A 46 -13.65 0.49 -1.52
N PHE A 47 -13.16 0.35 -0.30
CA PHE A 47 -13.81 0.93 0.88
C PHE A 47 -13.66 2.45 0.94
N ASP A 48 -12.48 2.98 0.60
CA ASP A 48 -12.24 4.43 0.58
C ASP A 48 -13.15 5.13 -0.42
N SER A 49 -13.38 4.55 -1.61
CA SER A 49 -14.26 5.14 -2.60
C SER A 49 -15.73 5.10 -2.21
N MET A 50 -16.17 4.02 -1.55
CA MET A 50 -17.54 3.96 -1.03
C MET A 50 -17.78 5.00 0.06
N ALA A 51 -16.84 5.14 0.99
CA ALA A 51 -16.88 6.15 2.03
C ALA A 51 -16.82 7.57 1.43
N ALA A 52 -15.90 7.80 0.49
CA ALA A 52 -15.78 9.07 -0.20
C ALA A 52 -17.05 9.45 -0.97
N TYR A 53 -17.72 8.49 -1.61
CA TYR A 53 -19.01 8.73 -2.24
C TYR A 53 -20.08 9.17 -1.23
N ALA A 54 -20.16 8.50 -0.09
CA ALA A 54 -21.07 8.88 0.98
C ALA A 54 -20.79 10.30 1.51
N PHE A 55 -19.50 10.61 1.76
CA PHE A 55 -19.09 11.93 2.24
C PHE A 55 -19.21 13.05 1.19
N SER A 56 -19.07 12.77 -0.09
CA SER A 56 -19.19 13.80 -1.14
C SER A 56 -20.65 14.03 -1.59
N ARG A 57 -21.43 12.95 -1.77
CA ARG A 57 -22.72 12.97 -2.48
C ARG A 57 -23.94 12.78 -1.60
N MET A 58 -23.81 12.05 -0.48
CA MET A 58 -24.94 11.75 0.37
C MET A 58 -25.13 12.80 1.46
N HIS A 59 -26.37 12.94 1.93
CA HIS A 59 -26.73 13.79 3.06
C HIS A 59 -27.17 12.92 4.22
N PHE A 60 -26.44 12.99 5.32
CA PHE A 60 -26.78 12.29 6.56
C PHE A 60 -26.35 13.11 7.79
N GLN A 61 -27.01 12.87 8.92
CA GLN A 61 -26.71 13.58 10.16
C GLN A 61 -25.30 13.23 10.66
N GLY A 62 -24.56 14.23 11.14
CA GLY A 62 -23.21 14.05 11.67
C GLY A 62 -22.10 13.87 10.61
N LYS A 63 -22.40 14.00 9.32
CA LYS A 63 -21.47 13.85 8.22
C LYS A 63 -20.13 14.57 8.46
N ASN A 64 -20.18 15.86 8.74
CA ASN A 64 -18.97 16.68 8.93
C ASN A 64 -18.19 16.28 10.19
N LEU A 65 -18.90 15.89 11.26
CA LEU A 65 -18.26 15.43 12.49
C LEU A 65 -17.53 14.12 12.26
N ILE A 66 -18.19 13.14 11.62
CA ILE A 66 -17.58 11.83 11.32
C ILE A 66 -16.40 11.99 10.38
N PHE A 67 -16.53 12.81 9.33
CA PHE A 67 -15.42 13.09 8.42
C PHE A 67 -14.25 13.75 9.15
N GLY A 68 -14.53 14.74 10.03
CA GLY A 68 -13.52 15.37 10.87
C GLY A 68 -12.79 14.37 11.78
N ILE A 69 -13.51 13.43 12.42
CA ILE A 69 -12.92 12.37 13.23
C ILE A 69 -12.00 11.48 12.39
N ILE A 70 -12.43 11.09 11.19
CA ILE A 70 -11.59 10.31 10.28
C ILE A 70 -10.29 11.05 9.96
N LEU A 71 -10.36 12.35 9.66
CA LEU A 71 -9.17 13.17 9.40
C LEU A 71 -8.24 13.25 10.62
N LEU A 72 -8.80 13.35 11.83
CA LEU A 72 -8.00 13.35 13.06
C LEU A 72 -7.21 12.06 13.25
N THR A 73 -7.69 10.93 12.74
CA THR A 73 -6.92 9.67 12.81
C THR A 73 -5.60 9.73 12.05
N MET A 74 -5.47 10.59 11.03
CA MET A 74 -4.21 10.77 10.30
C MET A 74 -3.11 11.41 11.16
N MET A 75 -3.48 12.08 12.25
CA MET A 75 -2.52 12.69 13.18
C MET A 75 -1.94 11.67 14.17
N VAL A 76 -2.53 10.48 14.27
CA VAL A 76 -2.07 9.43 15.18
C VAL A 76 -0.92 8.66 14.54
N PRO A 77 0.31 8.72 15.09
CA PRO A 77 1.43 7.94 14.58
C PRO A 77 1.15 6.43 14.69
N PHE A 78 1.50 5.68 13.64
CA PHE A 78 1.32 4.23 13.64
C PHE A 78 1.97 3.53 14.85
N GLN A 79 3.10 4.05 15.32
CA GLN A 79 3.84 3.50 16.45
C GLN A 79 3.03 3.45 17.76
N ILE A 80 2.06 4.34 17.91
CA ILE A 80 1.16 4.35 19.09
C ILE A 80 0.14 3.21 19.01
N ILE A 81 -0.40 2.95 17.82
CA ILE A 81 -1.43 1.92 17.62
C ILE A 81 -0.85 0.53 17.39
N MET A 82 0.46 0.44 17.19
CA MET A 82 1.15 -0.81 16.83
C MET A 82 0.92 -1.94 17.85
N ILE A 83 1.09 -1.65 19.14
CA ILE A 83 0.92 -2.66 20.21
C ILE A 83 -0.56 -3.08 20.35
N PRO A 84 -1.52 -2.15 20.48
CA PRO A 84 -2.94 -2.52 20.48
C PRO A 84 -3.35 -3.37 19.27
N LEU A 85 -2.90 -3.00 18.08
CA LEU A 85 -3.19 -3.75 16.85
C LEU A 85 -2.66 -5.18 16.91
N TYR A 86 -1.41 -5.37 17.36
CA TYR A 86 -0.84 -6.71 17.53
C TYR A 86 -1.65 -7.57 18.49
N ILE A 87 -2.10 -6.99 19.62
CA ILE A 87 -2.93 -7.70 20.61
C ILE A 87 -4.27 -8.10 20.00
N GLU A 88 -4.90 -7.23 19.23
CA GLU A 88 -6.16 -7.55 18.56
C GLU A 88 -6.00 -8.68 17.54
N GLU A 89 -4.99 -8.61 16.69
CA GLU A 89 -4.72 -9.67 15.71
C GLU A 89 -4.38 -11.01 16.37
N TYR A 90 -3.64 -10.97 17.47
CA TYR A 90 -3.38 -12.17 18.28
C TYR A 90 -4.68 -12.80 18.80
N LYS A 91 -5.60 -11.99 19.34
CA LYS A 91 -6.91 -12.44 19.82
C LYS A 91 -7.78 -13.03 18.71
N PHE A 92 -7.76 -12.41 17.53
CA PHE A 92 -8.47 -12.90 16.35
C PHE A 92 -7.78 -14.07 15.64
N LYS A 93 -6.58 -14.47 16.08
CA LYS A 93 -5.77 -15.55 15.49
C LYS A 93 -5.45 -15.34 14.01
N ILE A 94 -5.24 -14.09 13.60
CA ILE A 94 -4.89 -13.70 12.24
C ILE A 94 -3.44 -13.25 12.06
N LEU A 95 -2.64 -13.28 13.15
CA LEU A 95 -1.18 -13.08 13.05
C LEU A 95 -0.58 -14.08 12.06
N ASP A 96 0.47 -13.67 11.38
CA ASP A 96 1.20 -14.48 10.40
C ASP A 96 0.33 -14.97 9.22
N THR A 97 -0.71 -14.19 8.86
CA THR A 97 -1.59 -14.48 7.74
C THR A 97 -1.71 -13.28 6.79
N TYR A 98 -2.10 -13.53 5.54
CA TYR A 98 -2.43 -12.43 4.62
C TYR A 98 -3.65 -11.62 5.07
N LEU A 99 -4.59 -12.26 5.79
CA LEU A 99 -5.76 -11.55 6.33
C LEU A 99 -5.32 -10.51 7.37
N GLY A 100 -4.44 -10.87 8.31
CA GLY A 100 -3.87 -9.95 9.28
C GLY A 100 -3.08 -8.81 8.61
N LEU A 101 -2.35 -9.10 7.53
CA LEU A 101 -1.65 -8.05 6.78
C LEU A 101 -2.57 -7.10 6.03
N ILE A 102 -3.74 -7.54 5.55
CA ILE A 102 -4.59 -6.76 4.64
C ILE A 102 -5.75 -6.10 5.39
N LEU A 103 -6.43 -6.82 6.27
CA LEU A 103 -7.68 -6.35 6.88
C LEU A 103 -7.54 -5.05 7.69
N PRO A 104 -6.54 -4.85 8.55
CA PRO A 104 -6.41 -3.61 9.32
C PRO A 104 -6.13 -2.37 8.45
N ARG A 105 -5.69 -2.60 7.22
CA ARG A 105 -5.43 -1.56 6.21
C ARG A 105 -6.49 -1.51 5.12
N ALA A 106 -7.66 -2.11 5.36
CA ALA A 106 -8.75 -2.17 4.37
C ALA A 106 -9.32 -0.80 3.99
N SER A 107 -9.07 0.24 4.78
CA SER A 107 -9.46 1.61 4.49
C SER A 107 -8.44 2.58 5.08
N SER A 108 -8.29 3.74 4.45
CA SER A 108 -7.37 4.78 4.90
C SER A 108 -8.05 6.15 4.96
N ALA A 109 -7.80 6.91 6.03
CA ALA A 109 -8.31 8.27 6.15
C ALA A 109 -7.82 9.17 4.99
N TYR A 110 -6.57 8.99 4.55
CA TYR A 110 -6.02 9.71 3.40
C TYR A 110 -6.75 9.38 2.11
N GLY A 111 -7.04 8.09 1.85
CA GLY A 111 -7.76 7.67 0.65
C GLY A 111 -9.20 8.20 0.63
N ILE A 112 -9.90 8.13 1.76
CA ILE A 112 -11.24 8.72 1.92
C ILE A 112 -11.20 10.22 1.65
N PHE A 113 -10.25 10.95 2.25
CA PHE A 113 -10.10 12.40 2.06
C PHE A 113 -9.83 12.77 0.60
N MET A 114 -8.84 12.13 -0.01
CA MET A 114 -8.43 12.41 -1.38
C MET A 114 -9.57 12.16 -2.37
N LEU A 115 -10.24 11.01 -2.25
CA LEU A 115 -11.36 10.68 -3.14
C LEU A 115 -12.59 11.55 -2.86
N THR A 116 -12.87 11.92 -1.61
CA THR A 116 -13.96 12.86 -1.27
C THR A 116 -13.73 14.19 -1.97
N SER A 117 -12.54 14.77 -1.82
CA SER A 117 -12.16 16.02 -2.46
C SER A 117 -12.25 15.95 -3.99
N PHE A 118 -11.84 14.82 -4.58
CA PHE A 118 -11.95 14.65 -6.03
C PHE A 118 -13.41 14.54 -6.47
N PHE A 119 -14.23 13.75 -5.78
CA PHE A 119 -15.64 13.58 -6.11
C PHE A 119 -16.42 14.90 -5.98
N GLU A 120 -16.10 15.74 -4.99
CA GLU A 120 -16.73 17.05 -4.83
C GLU A 120 -16.51 17.99 -6.02
N ASN A 121 -15.40 17.84 -6.75
CA ASN A 121 -15.12 18.61 -7.96
C ASN A 121 -15.89 18.13 -9.20
N ILE A 122 -16.50 16.94 -9.18
CA ILE A 122 -17.36 16.46 -10.26
C ILE A 122 -18.71 17.22 -10.17
N PRO A 123 -19.22 17.82 -11.26
CA PRO A 123 -20.47 18.58 -11.23
C PRO A 123 -21.65 17.77 -10.73
N LYS A 124 -22.39 18.29 -9.73
CA LYS A 124 -23.56 17.62 -9.16
C LYS A 124 -24.74 17.50 -10.15
N SER A 125 -24.76 18.35 -11.17
CA SER A 125 -25.76 18.27 -12.25
C SER A 125 -25.77 16.92 -12.99
N LEU A 126 -24.64 16.21 -13.01
CA LEU A 126 -24.57 14.86 -13.57
C LEU A 126 -25.35 13.85 -12.73
N ASP A 127 -25.26 13.97 -11.41
CA ASP A 127 -26.02 13.11 -10.48
C ASP A 127 -27.51 13.41 -10.54
N GLU A 128 -27.87 14.70 -10.64
CA GLU A 128 -29.27 15.17 -10.76
C GLU A 128 -29.90 14.68 -12.05
N ALA A 129 -29.22 14.83 -13.19
CA ALA A 129 -29.69 14.30 -14.46
C ALA A 129 -29.90 12.78 -14.41
N ALA A 130 -28.94 12.05 -13.83
CA ALA A 130 -29.04 10.61 -13.69
C ALA A 130 -30.23 10.16 -12.79
N ARG A 131 -30.54 10.95 -11.74
CA ARG A 131 -31.72 10.68 -10.91
C ARG A 131 -33.05 10.95 -11.65
N ILE A 132 -33.07 11.96 -12.50
CA ILE A 132 -34.22 12.22 -13.40
C ILE A 132 -34.41 11.05 -14.37
N ASP A 133 -33.32 10.48 -14.88
CA ASP A 133 -33.34 9.28 -15.72
C ASP A 133 -33.67 7.98 -14.95
N GLY A 134 -33.98 8.06 -13.66
CA GLY A 134 -34.37 6.92 -12.83
C GLY A 134 -33.21 6.07 -12.32
N MET A 135 -31.95 6.54 -12.39
CA MET A 135 -30.82 5.81 -11.84
C MET A 135 -30.83 5.81 -10.31
N LYS A 136 -30.52 4.64 -9.72
CA LYS A 136 -30.32 4.48 -8.28
C LYS A 136 -28.90 4.92 -7.89
N GLU A 137 -28.67 5.30 -6.62
CA GLU A 137 -27.38 5.75 -6.10
C GLU A 137 -26.22 4.80 -6.46
N LYS A 138 -26.42 3.48 -6.37
CA LYS A 138 -25.41 2.49 -6.77
C LYS A 138 -25.03 2.60 -8.27
N GLN A 139 -25.99 2.95 -9.12
CA GLN A 139 -25.74 3.10 -10.57
C GLN A 139 -25.02 4.42 -10.84
N ILE A 140 -25.39 5.51 -10.16
CA ILE A 140 -24.69 6.80 -10.24
C ILE A 140 -23.23 6.61 -9.80
N TYR A 141 -23.00 5.98 -8.65
CA TYR A 141 -21.65 5.66 -8.16
C TYR A 141 -20.86 4.88 -9.20
N SER A 142 -21.38 3.74 -9.67
CA SER A 142 -20.60 2.81 -10.50
C SER A 142 -20.47 3.22 -11.97
N ARG A 143 -21.49 3.91 -12.53
CA ARG A 143 -21.54 4.24 -13.96
C ARG A 143 -21.14 5.67 -14.30
N ILE A 144 -21.18 6.58 -13.32
CA ILE A 144 -20.89 8.00 -13.52
C ILE A 144 -19.63 8.37 -12.73
N ILE A 145 -19.67 8.26 -11.40
CA ILE A 145 -18.60 8.77 -10.54
C ILE A 145 -17.31 7.98 -10.70
N LEU A 146 -17.35 6.65 -10.61
CA LEU A 146 -16.13 5.82 -10.74
C LEU A 146 -15.41 6.01 -12.09
N PRO A 147 -16.10 6.00 -13.24
CA PRO A 147 -15.42 6.25 -14.52
C PRO A 147 -14.79 7.64 -14.64
N LEU A 148 -15.44 8.68 -14.13
CA LEU A 148 -14.91 10.04 -14.13
C LEU A 148 -13.72 10.20 -13.16
N ALA A 149 -13.69 9.41 -12.10
CA ALA A 149 -12.65 9.45 -11.10
C ALA A 149 -11.43 8.54 -11.41
N LYS A 150 -11.34 7.93 -12.57
CA LYS A 150 -10.20 7.09 -12.95
C LYS A 150 -8.83 7.69 -12.64
N PRO A 151 -8.54 8.98 -12.91
CA PRO A 151 -7.24 9.55 -12.59
C PRO A 151 -6.94 9.53 -11.08
N ALA A 152 -7.94 9.85 -10.25
CA ALA A 152 -7.79 9.80 -8.79
C ALA A 152 -7.56 8.39 -8.28
N PHE A 153 -8.26 7.38 -8.84
CA PHE A 153 -8.04 5.97 -8.51
C PHE A 153 -6.65 5.49 -8.87
N ILE A 154 -6.12 5.89 -10.03
CA ILE A 154 -4.76 5.53 -10.44
C ILE A 154 -3.74 6.15 -9.48
N THR A 155 -3.87 7.44 -9.19
CA THR A 155 -2.97 8.15 -8.27
C THR A 155 -2.99 7.54 -6.86
N LEU A 156 -4.18 7.32 -6.30
CA LEU A 156 -4.33 6.72 -4.97
C LEU A 156 -3.87 5.26 -4.97
N GLY A 157 -4.12 4.51 -6.04
CA GLY A 157 -3.68 3.13 -6.19
C GLY A 157 -2.14 3.02 -6.21
N ILE A 158 -1.46 3.89 -6.95
CA ILE A 158 0.01 3.96 -6.94
C ILE A 158 0.51 4.30 -5.53
N TYR A 159 -0.10 5.29 -4.88
CA TYR A 159 0.27 5.69 -3.52
C TYR A 159 0.15 4.53 -2.53
N HIS A 160 -1.01 3.85 -2.49
CA HIS A 160 -1.22 2.69 -1.61
C HIS A 160 -0.24 1.55 -1.91
N PHE A 161 -0.06 1.23 -3.19
CA PHE A 161 0.87 0.18 -3.59
C PHE A 161 2.29 0.48 -3.13
N MET A 162 2.80 1.69 -3.41
CA MET A 162 4.17 2.08 -3.04
C MET A 162 4.37 2.11 -1.52
N ASN A 163 3.41 2.64 -0.76
CA ASN A 163 3.48 2.66 0.70
C ASN A 163 3.58 1.26 1.29
N ASN A 164 2.72 0.34 0.84
CA ASN A 164 2.72 -1.03 1.35
C ASN A 164 3.92 -1.83 0.85
N TRP A 165 4.39 -1.58 -0.38
CA TRP A 165 5.60 -2.22 -0.91
C TRP A 165 6.83 -1.92 -0.10
N ASN A 166 7.01 -0.66 0.29
CA ASN A 166 8.17 -0.19 1.03
C ASN A 166 8.05 -0.36 2.55
N ASP A 167 6.88 -0.79 3.04
CA ASP A 167 6.68 -0.90 4.48
C ASP A 167 7.52 -2.02 5.08
N LEU A 168 8.25 -1.67 6.12
CA LEU A 168 9.07 -2.58 6.89
C LEU A 168 8.42 -2.94 8.22
N ILE A 169 8.00 -1.91 8.98
CA ILE A 169 7.64 -2.06 10.40
C ILE A 169 6.38 -2.89 10.56
N TYR A 170 5.35 -2.59 9.77
CA TYR A 170 4.06 -3.24 9.86
C TYR A 170 4.13 -4.75 9.54
N PRO A 171 4.65 -5.19 8.38
CA PRO A 171 4.78 -6.62 8.10
C PRO A 171 5.75 -7.33 9.05
N MET A 172 6.82 -6.66 9.48
CA MET A 172 7.79 -7.25 10.41
C MET A 172 7.19 -7.54 11.78
N MET A 173 6.24 -6.71 12.23
CA MET A 173 5.51 -6.91 13.47
C MET A 173 4.51 -8.07 13.39
N LEU A 174 3.81 -8.20 12.26
CA LEU A 174 2.67 -9.12 12.10
C LEU A 174 3.04 -10.49 11.53
N THR A 175 4.27 -10.65 11.00
CA THR A 175 4.73 -11.91 10.44
C THR A 175 5.92 -12.47 11.22
N SER A 176 5.80 -13.70 11.69
CA SER A 176 6.85 -14.42 12.40
C SER A 176 7.54 -15.46 11.52
N SER A 177 6.79 -16.14 10.64
CA SER A 177 7.34 -17.16 9.75
C SER A 177 8.10 -16.54 8.56
N VAL A 178 9.18 -17.19 8.15
CA VAL A 178 9.98 -16.77 6.98
C VAL A 178 9.14 -16.81 5.70
N GLU A 179 8.20 -17.76 5.63
CA GLU A 179 7.30 -18.00 4.51
C GLU A 179 6.28 -16.87 4.28
N LYS A 180 5.97 -16.09 5.32
CA LYS A 180 4.99 -14.98 5.27
C LYS A 180 5.64 -13.60 5.21
N ARG A 181 6.93 -13.51 5.47
CA ARG A 181 7.63 -12.22 5.46
C ARG A 181 7.58 -11.54 4.10
N THR A 182 7.41 -10.23 4.14
CA THR A 182 7.59 -9.38 2.95
C THR A 182 9.07 -9.20 2.63
N LEU A 183 9.36 -8.73 1.42
CA LEU A 183 10.72 -8.51 0.98
C LEU A 183 11.46 -7.50 1.85
N SER A 184 10.83 -6.36 2.18
CA SER A 184 11.41 -5.34 3.06
C SER A 184 11.77 -5.91 4.44
N ALA A 185 10.88 -6.70 5.05
CA ALA A 185 11.12 -7.35 6.33
C ALA A 185 12.23 -8.42 6.25
N GLY A 186 12.29 -9.18 5.16
CA GLY A 186 13.34 -10.18 4.93
C GLY A 186 14.73 -9.55 4.72
N LEU A 187 14.79 -8.44 3.97
CA LEU A 187 16.05 -7.71 3.75
C LEU A 187 16.59 -7.09 5.04
N ALA A 188 15.73 -6.59 5.91
CA ALA A 188 16.15 -6.04 7.20
C ALA A 188 16.85 -7.08 8.07
N ILE A 189 16.44 -8.33 8.03
CA ILE A 189 17.10 -9.43 8.76
C ILE A 189 18.47 -9.75 8.14
N LEU A 190 18.58 -9.72 6.82
CA LEU A 190 19.85 -9.93 6.13
C LEU A 190 20.91 -8.87 6.52
N VAL A 191 20.47 -7.62 6.74
CA VAL A 191 21.31 -6.50 7.17
C VAL A 191 21.65 -6.59 8.67
N GLY A 192 20.72 -7.06 9.50
CA GLY A 192 20.87 -7.16 10.96
C GLY A 192 21.79 -8.29 11.44
N SER A 193 22.18 -9.23 10.59
CA SER A 193 23.13 -10.30 10.95
C SER A 193 24.55 -9.74 11.10
N ASN A 194 25.09 -9.80 12.29
CA ASN A 194 26.40 -9.46 12.88
C ASN A 194 27.53 -8.81 12.07
N SER A 195 27.43 -8.65 10.77
CA SER A 195 28.34 -7.89 9.90
C SER A 195 27.59 -7.39 8.66
N ILE A 196 27.57 -6.07 8.46
CA ILE A 196 26.98 -5.46 7.25
C ILE A 196 27.78 -5.92 6.03
N LYS A 197 27.24 -6.86 5.29
CA LYS A 197 27.79 -7.29 4.01
C LYS A 197 27.26 -6.35 2.91
N TYR A 198 27.95 -5.26 2.64
CA TYR A 198 27.50 -4.24 1.68
C TYR A 198 27.13 -4.81 0.29
N GLY A 199 27.90 -5.76 -0.22
CA GLY A 199 27.65 -6.35 -1.55
C GLY A 199 26.29 -7.04 -1.65
N PRO A 200 25.98 -8.05 -0.81
CA PRO A 200 24.66 -8.68 -0.77
C PRO A 200 23.52 -7.70 -0.48
N THR A 201 23.72 -6.75 0.44
CA THR A 201 22.71 -5.75 0.78
C THR A 201 22.35 -4.91 -0.44
N LEU A 202 23.32 -4.39 -1.17
CA LEU A 202 23.10 -3.62 -2.41
C LEU A 202 22.42 -4.46 -3.49
N ALA A 203 22.83 -5.71 -3.69
CA ALA A 203 22.20 -6.62 -4.65
C ALA A 203 20.73 -6.88 -4.30
N ALA A 204 20.44 -7.10 -3.02
CA ALA A 204 19.08 -7.30 -2.51
C ALA A 204 18.20 -6.03 -2.68
N THR A 205 18.77 -4.85 -2.44
CA THR A 205 18.09 -3.56 -2.67
C THR A 205 17.74 -3.38 -4.16
N VAL A 206 18.64 -3.71 -5.08
CA VAL A 206 18.37 -3.66 -6.52
C VAL A 206 17.22 -4.59 -6.90
N ILE A 207 17.18 -5.82 -6.37
CA ILE A 207 16.08 -6.76 -6.59
C ILE A 207 14.74 -6.17 -6.06
N SER A 208 14.78 -5.50 -4.91
CA SER A 208 13.57 -4.90 -4.30
C SER A 208 13.02 -3.71 -5.08
N ILE A 209 13.90 -2.92 -5.70
CA ILE A 209 13.51 -1.72 -6.46
C ILE A 209 13.02 -2.09 -7.87
N ALA A 210 13.52 -3.16 -8.48
CA ALA A 210 13.21 -3.52 -9.86
C ALA A 210 11.69 -3.61 -10.16
N PRO A 211 10.84 -4.26 -9.33
CA PRO A 211 9.40 -4.29 -9.58
C PRO A 211 8.72 -2.91 -9.50
N LEU A 212 9.19 -2.03 -8.59
CA LEU A 212 8.68 -0.66 -8.50
C LEU A 212 9.02 0.17 -9.74
N MET A 213 10.25 0.03 -10.23
CA MET A 213 10.68 0.69 -11.47
C MET A 213 9.84 0.24 -12.67
N ILE A 214 9.56 -1.07 -12.77
CA ILE A 214 8.70 -1.62 -13.81
C ILE A 214 7.30 -1.03 -13.68
N LEU A 215 6.71 -1.05 -12.50
CA LEU A 215 5.38 -0.47 -12.25
C LEU A 215 5.35 1.02 -12.63
N PHE A 216 6.35 1.79 -12.20
CA PHE A 216 6.45 3.21 -12.53
C PHE A 216 6.48 3.46 -14.05
N LEU A 217 7.28 2.70 -14.80
CA LEU A 217 7.38 2.82 -16.26
C LEU A 217 6.03 2.54 -16.97
N PHE A 218 5.20 1.64 -16.41
CA PHE A 218 3.86 1.38 -16.93
C PHE A 218 2.86 2.47 -16.54
N CYS A 219 2.93 2.97 -15.31
CA CYS A 219 1.95 3.94 -14.78
C CYS A 219 2.22 5.38 -15.18
N GLN A 220 3.45 5.77 -15.55
CA GLN A 220 3.81 7.15 -15.92
C GLN A 220 3.07 7.71 -17.13
N ARG A 221 2.33 6.86 -17.86
CA ARG A 221 1.56 7.26 -19.04
C ARG A 221 0.12 7.71 -18.71
N PHE A 222 -0.29 7.55 -17.47
CA PHE A 222 -1.63 7.87 -16.97
C PHE A 222 -1.61 9.05 -16.01
#